data_f3589dbd2ac0f6c0a9f16413012f4c82
#
_entry.id   f3589dbd2ac0f6c0a9f16413012f4c82
#
_cell.length_a   1.000
_cell.length_b   1.000
_cell.length_c   1.000
_cell.angle_alpha   90.00
_cell.angle_beta   90.00
_cell.angle_gamma   90.00
#
_symmetry.space_group_name_H-M   'P 1'
#
loop_
_entity.id
_entity.type
_entity.pdbx_description
1 polymer ?
#
loop_
_entity_poly.entity_id
_entity_poly.type
_entity_poly.pdbx_seq_one_letter_code
_entity_poly.pdbx_strand_id
1 'polypeptide(L)'
;MANKKGSDGRYRYRVCIGKDETGKPKYKSFYGSTAKAARAAAEAYRTALGKGMDPAQSKATLATLYDNLIAAKTAKGIGQKSLDRYEDNKNHWGPLLDQPAADLRTADFQRVLNSLAQWHNGKPPLSHFTLSNLRSSAKAAYELAIPEVVQYNPIVKTTCPAGADPEHREPITEEQQQWIRETPHRAQR
;
A
#
# COMPACT_ATOMS: atom_id res chain seq x y z
N MET A 1 -12.05 -36.90 -8.09
CA MET A 1 -11.50 -36.84 -9.46
C MET A 1 -10.05 -37.30 -9.42
N ALA A 2 -9.63 -38.20 -10.32
CA ALA A 2 -8.28 -38.77 -10.31
C ALA A 2 -7.24 -37.70 -10.67
N ASN A 3 -6.17 -37.61 -9.86
CA ASN A 3 -5.04 -36.74 -10.11
C ASN A 3 -4.25 -37.28 -11.33
N LYS A 4 -4.45 -36.68 -12.49
CA LYS A 4 -3.74 -37.07 -13.69
C LYS A 4 -2.38 -36.33 -13.73
N LYS A 5 -1.27 -37.07 -13.89
CA LYS A 5 0.06 -36.53 -14.14
C LYS A 5 0.09 -35.99 -15.58
N GLY A 6 0.41 -34.72 -15.76
CA GLY A 6 0.55 -34.10 -17.08
C GLY A 6 1.79 -34.57 -17.82
N SER A 7 1.88 -34.28 -19.10
CA SER A 7 3.10 -34.53 -19.93
C SER A 7 4.34 -33.77 -19.41
N ASP A 8 4.13 -32.69 -18.67
CA ASP A 8 5.14 -31.87 -18.00
C ASP A 8 5.61 -32.44 -16.63
N GLY A 9 5.18 -33.65 -16.30
CA GLY A 9 5.54 -34.34 -15.07
C GLY A 9 4.84 -33.82 -13.81
N ARG A 10 3.97 -32.80 -13.90
CA ARG A 10 3.24 -32.22 -12.78
C ARG A 10 1.87 -32.82 -12.61
N TYR A 11 1.40 -32.89 -11.36
CA TYR A 11 0.05 -33.30 -11.03
C TYR A 11 -0.88 -32.10 -11.12
N ARG A 12 -2.05 -32.30 -11.75
CA ARG A 12 -3.09 -31.27 -11.89
C ARG A 12 -4.27 -31.59 -10.97
N TYR A 13 -4.69 -30.59 -10.22
CA TYR A 13 -5.94 -30.63 -9.44
C TYR A 13 -6.86 -29.49 -9.89
N ARG A 14 -8.13 -29.78 -10.17
CA ARG A 14 -9.10 -28.80 -10.70
C ARG A 14 -10.20 -28.55 -9.69
N VAL A 15 -10.47 -27.28 -9.40
CA VAL A 15 -11.49 -26.85 -8.42
C VAL A 15 -12.46 -25.89 -9.08
N CYS A 16 -13.75 -26.04 -8.75
CA CYS A 16 -14.77 -25.05 -9.09
C CYS A 16 -14.60 -23.83 -8.18
N ILE A 17 -14.46 -22.64 -8.77
CA ILE A 17 -14.26 -21.37 -8.06
C ILE A 17 -15.48 -20.46 -8.10
N GLY A 18 -16.60 -20.92 -8.62
CA GLY A 18 -17.85 -20.16 -8.75
C GLY A 18 -18.55 -20.45 -10.05
N LYS A 19 -19.47 -19.58 -10.43
CA LYS A 19 -20.15 -19.57 -11.73
C LYS A 19 -19.75 -18.35 -12.53
N ASP A 20 -19.77 -18.45 -13.86
CA ASP A 20 -19.59 -17.30 -14.74
C ASP A 20 -20.89 -16.49 -14.87
N GLU A 21 -20.86 -15.40 -15.62
CA GLU A 21 -22.01 -14.52 -15.88
C GLU A 21 -23.19 -15.27 -16.55
N THR A 22 -22.91 -16.42 -17.18
CA THR A 22 -23.90 -17.28 -17.82
C THR A 22 -24.44 -18.40 -16.90
N GLY A 23 -24.00 -18.41 -15.63
CA GLY A 23 -24.39 -19.42 -14.64
C GLY A 23 -23.62 -20.75 -14.75
N LYS A 24 -22.66 -20.88 -15.68
CA LYS A 24 -21.85 -22.09 -15.83
C LYS A 24 -20.71 -22.14 -14.80
N PRO A 25 -20.35 -23.34 -14.31
CA PRO A 25 -19.29 -23.48 -13.30
C PRO A 25 -17.93 -23.09 -13.85
N LYS A 26 -17.28 -22.12 -13.21
CA LYS A 26 -15.92 -21.65 -13.51
C LYS A 26 -14.92 -22.49 -12.74
N TYR A 27 -13.92 -23.03 -13.44
CA TYR A 27 -12.90 -23.89 -12.84
C TYR A 27 -11.50 -23.27 -12.91
N LYS A 28 -10.70 -23.52 -11.87
CA LYS A 28 -9.27 -23.20 -11.84
C LYS A 28 -8.46 -24.46 -11.63
N SER A 29 -7.32 -24.57 -12.34
CA SER A 29 -6.40 -25.70 -12.24
C SER A 29 -5.19 -25.32 -11.40
N PHE A 30 -4.80 -26.20 -10.50
CA PHE A 30 -3.60 -26.07 -9.66
C PHE A 30 -2.63 -27.19 -10.01
N TYR A 31 -1.35 -26.87 -10.05
CA TYR A 31 -0.28 -27.79 -10.43
C TYR A 31 0.71 -27.95 -9.28
N GLY A 32 1.25 -29.14 -9.10
CA GLY A 32 2.25 -29.44 -8.08
C GLY A 32 3.15 -30.57 -8.50
N SER A 33 4.33 -30.68 -7.90
CA SER A 33 5.26 -31.78 -8.09
C SER A 33 4.71 -33.13 -7.59
N THR A 34 3.78 -33.07 -6.65
CA THR A 34 3.03 -34.23 -6.13
C THR A 34 1.52 -33.94 -6.16
N ALA A 35 0.70 -34.99 -6.17
CA ALA A 35 -0.75 -34.89 -6.06
C ALA A 35 -1.18 -34.16 -4.77
N LYS A 36 -0.47 -34.40 -3.67
CA LYS A 36 -0.69 -33.74 -2.37
C LYS A 36 -0.42 -32.24 -2.46
N ALA A 37 0.67 -31.83 -3.11
CA ALA A 37 1.02 -30.42 -3.30
C ALA A 37 -0.02 -29.67 -4.16
N ALA A 38 -0.46 -30.27 -5.27
CA ALA A 38 -1.52 -29.69 -6.12
C ALA A 38 -2.84 -29.51 -5.37
N ARG A 39 -3.22 -30.50 -4.54
CA ARG A 39 -4.43 -30.43 -3.70
C ARG A 39 -4.29 -29.37 -2.60
N ALA A 40 -3.14 -29.31 -1.91
CA ALA A 40 -2.90 -28.30 -0.88
C ALA A 40 -2.97 -26.88 -1.43
N ALA A 41 -2.43 -26.62 -2.63
CA ALA A 41 -2.54 -25.35 -3.31
C ALA A 41 -4.00 -24.97 -3.63
N ALA A 42 -4.81 -25.93 -4.02
CA ALA A 42 -6.23 -25.73 -4.29
C ALA A 42 -7.03 -25.46 -3.03
N GLU A 43 -6.73 -26.13 -1.93
CA GLU A 43 -7.37 -25.93 -0.63
C GLU A 43 -7.00 -24.57 -0.03
N ALA A 44 -5.72 -24.16 -0.13
CA ALA A 44 -5.27 -22.82 0.26
C ALA A 44 -6.01 -21.72 -0.51
N TYR A 45 -6.19 -21.89 -1.82
CA TYR A 45 -6.94 -20.97 -2.67
C TYR A 45 -8.41 -20.87 -2.23
N ARG A 46 -9.08 -22.00 -1.97
CA ARG A 46 -10.46 -22.00 -1.49
C ARG A 46 -10.62 -21.33 -0.12
N THR A 47 -9.65 -21.57 0.77
CA THR A 47 -9.64 -20.96 2.10
C THR A 47 -9.49 -19.45 1.99
N ALA A 48 -8.62 -18.97 1.10
CA ALA A 48 -8.44 -17.53 0.85
C ALA A 48 -9.74 -16.90 0.30
N LEU A 49 -10.37 -17.52 -0.71
CA LEU A 49 -11.67 -17.05 -1.22
C LEU A 49 -12.75 -17.04 -0.14
N GLY A 50 -12.82 -18.07 0.71
CA GLY A 50 -13.76 -18.13 1.83
C GLY A 50 -13.54 -17.04 2.89
N LYS A 51 -12.34 -16.47 2.94
CA LYS A 51 -11.98 -15.31 3.78
C LYS A 51 -12.16 -13.96 3.07
N GLY A 52 -12.71 -13.94 1.86
CA GLY A 52 -12.90 -12.72 1.08
C GLY A 52 -11.64 -12.21 0.38
N MET A 53 -10.53 -12.96 0.39
CA MET A 53 -9.31 -12.59 -0.33
C MET A 53 -9.38 -13.01 -1.79
N ASP A 54 -8.91 -12.16 -2.70
CA ASP A 54 -8.64 -12.53 -4.09
C ASP A 54 -7.19 -13.04 -4.22
N PRO A 55 -6.97 -14.36 -4.35
CA PRO A 55 -5.63 -14.90 -4.47
C PRO A 55 -4.92 -14.51 -5.78
N ALA A 56 -5.62 -13.94 -6.75
CA ALA A 56 -4.99 -13.35 -7.94
C ALA A 56 -4.26 -12.05 -7.59
N GLN A 57 -4.73 -11.35 -6.57
CA GLN A 57 -4.13 -10.11 -6.07
C GLN A 57 -3.16 -10.33 -4.90
N SER A 58 -2.95 -11.57 -4.46
CA SER A 58 -2.08 -11.88 -3.33
C SER A 58 -0.61 -11.44 -3.52
N LYS A 59 -0.21 -11.12 -4.75
CA LYS A 59 1.11 -10.58 -5.11
C LYS A 59 1.10 -9.06 -5.30
N ALA A 60 -0.02 -8.39 -5.02
CA ALA A 60 -0.06 -6.93 -5.11
C ALA A 60 0.98 -6.34 -4.16
N THR A 61 1.79 -5.43 -4.68
CA THR A 61 2.85 -4.77 -3.92
C THR A 61 2.30 -3.57 -3.13
N LEU A 62 3.08 -3.04 -2.20
CA LEU A 62 2.73 -1.80 -1.51
C LEU A 62 2.51 -0.65 -2.51
N ALA A 63 3.33 -0.58 -3.57
CA ALA A 63 3.13 0.39 -4.66
C ALA A 63 1.74 0.28 -5.27
N THR A 64 1.30 -0.94 -5.60
CA THR A 64 -0.05 -1.19 -6.15
C THR A 64 -1.16 -0.72 -5.20
N LEU A 65 -1.01 -0.91 -3.89
CA LEU A 65 -1.98 -0.43 -2.91
C LEU A 65 -2.09 1.10 -2.92
N TYR A 66 -0.96 1.80 -3.02
CA TYR A 66 -0.95 3.25 -3.14
C TYR A 66 -1.57 3.74 -4.45
N ASP A 67 -1.28 3.07 -5.58
CA ASP A 67 -1.86 3.43 -6.88
C ASP A 67 -3.38 3.30 -6.85
N ASN A 68 -3.90 2.24 -6.23
CA ASN A 68 -5.33 2.05 -6.01
C ASN A 68 -5.93 3.15 -5.11
N LEU A 69 -5.22 3.54 -4.05
CA LEU A 69 -5.65 4.64 -3.18
C LEU A 69 -5.72 5.95 -3.95
N ILE A 70 -4.69 6.29 -4.73
CA ILE A 70 -4.61 7.50 -5.53
C ILE A 70 -5.72 7.53 -6.57
N ALA A 71 -5.95 6.41 -7.27
CA ALA A 71 -7.05 6.28 -8.22
C ALA A 71 -8.41 6.50 -7.56
N ALA A 72 -8.65 5.90 -6.38
CA ALA A 72 -9.89 6.10 -5.62
C ALA A 72 -10.07 7.55 -5.15
N LYS A 73 -8.98 8.25 -4.79
CA LYS A 73 -8.99 9.66 -4.40
C LYS A 73 -9.25 10.57 -5.61
N THR A 74 -8.65 10.26 -6.76
CA THR A 74 -8.91 10.95 -8.03
C THR A 74 -10.37 10.84 -8.45
N ALA A 75 -10.94 9.64 -8.36
CA ALA A 75 -12.35 9.41 -8.66
C ALA A 75 -13.31 10.21 -7.74
N LYS A 76 -12.85 10.55 -6.53
CA LYS A 76 -13.58 11.43 -5.59
C LYS A 76 -13.39 12.92 -5.85
N GLY A 77 -12.64 13.32 -6.88
CA GLY A 77 -12.42 14.72 -7.24
C GLY A 77 -11.43 15.46 -6.32
N ILE A 78 -10.51 14.76 -5.66
CA ILE A 78 -9.49 15.41 -4.83
C ILE A 78 -8.52 16.19 -5.71
N GLY A 79 -8.20 17.42 -5.30
CA GLY A 79 -7.33 18.33 -6.07
C GLY A 79 -5.89 17.82 -6.21
N GLN A 80 -5.23 18.20 -7.32
CA GLN A 80 -3.92 17.71 -7.75
C GLN A 80 -2.85 17.80 -6.64
N LYS A 81 -2.73 18.94 -5.94
CA LYS A 81 -1.76 19.11 -4.84
C LYS A 81 -1.87 18.06 -3.72
N SER A 82 -3.08 17.54 -3.50
CA SER A 82 -3.28 16.47 -2.52
C SER A 82 -2.90 15.10 -3.08
N LEU A 83 -3.12 14.88 -4.38
CA LEU A 83 -2.67 13.67 -5.07
C LEU A 83 -1.13 13.60 -5.10
N ASP A 84 -0.47 14.71 -5.43
CA ASP A 84 1.00 14.82 -5.40
C ASP A 84 1.57 14.45 -4.03
N ARG A 85 0.89 14.86 -2.94
CA ARG A 85 1.27 14.49 -1.58
C ARG A 85 1.15 12.98 -1.31
N TYR A 86 0.17 12.29 -1.89
CA TYR A 86 0.07 10.83 -1.78
C TYR A 86 1.22 10.14 -2.53
N GLU A 87 1.62 10.68 -3.70
CA GLU A 87 2.79 10.17 -4.43
C GLU A 87 4.10 10.40 -3.66
N ASP A 88 4.29 11.59 -3.08
CA ASP A 88 5.44 11.87 -2.23
C ASP A 88 5.49 10.91 -1.04
N ASN A 89 4.37 10.71 -0.36
CA ASN A 89 4.27 9.76 0.75
C ASN A 89 4.58 8.33 0.31
N LYS A 90 4.12 7.90 -0.88
CA LYS A 90 4.45 6.60 -1.45
C LYS A 90 5.98 6.43 -1.57
N ASN A 91 6.66 7.42 -2.15
CA ASN A 91 8.10 7.36 -2.41
C ASN A 91 8.97 7.23 -1.15
N HIS A 92 8.49 7.71 0.00
CA HIS A 92 9.21 7.57 1.26
C HIS A 92 9.34 6.12 1.77
N TRP A 93 8.53 5.19 1.28
CA TRP A 93 8.61 3.78 1.68
C TRP A 93 9.76 3.01 1.02
N GLY A 94 10.39 3.59 -0.02
CA GLY A 94 11.59 3.04 -0.66
C GLY A 94 11.43 1.57 -1.06
N PRO A 95 12.35 0.68 -0.62
CA PRO A 95 12.36 -0.72 -1.06
C PRO A 95 11.16 -1.54 -0.59
N LEU A 96 10.32 -1.04 0.32
CA LEU A 96 9.08 -1.73 0.69
C LEU A 96 8.04 -1.68 -0.43
N LEU A 97 8.15 -0.72 -1.36
CA LEU A 97 7.18 -0.54 -2.45
C LEU A 97 7.08 -1.77 -3.36
N ASP A 98 8.19 -2.44 -3.61
CA ASP A 98 8.25 -3.59 -4.51
C ASP A 98 7.91 -4.91 -3.82
N GLN A 99 7.75 -4.90 -2.51
CA GLN A 99 7.42 -6.10 -1.74
C GLN A 99 5.92 -6.40 -1.78
N PRO A 100 5.52 -7.68 -1.80
CA PRO A 100 4.12 -8.05 -1.67
C PRO A 100 3.53 -7.50 -0.38
N ALA A 101 2.43 -6.76 -0.48
CA ALA A 101 1.81 -6.10 0.66
C ALA A 101 1.36 -7.08 1.76
N ALA A 102 1.01 -8.31 1.38
CA ALA A 102 0.61 -9.37 2.31
C ALA A 102 1.77 -9.90 3.18
N ASP A 103 3.02 -9.71 2.75
CA ASP A 103 4.22 -10.19 3.45
C ASP A 103 4.79 -9.12 4.41
N LEU A 104 4.43 -7.84 4.21
CA LEU A 104 4.89 -6.73 5.03
C LEU A 104 4.28 -6.77 6.43
N ARG A 105 5.11 -6.49 7.43
CA ARG A 105 4.75 -6.53 8.84
C ARG A 105 4.90 -5.15 9.49
N THR A 106 4.26 -4.97 10.62
CA THR A 106 4.36 -3.75 11.44
C THR A 106 5.81 -3.31 11.68
N ALA A 107 6.74 -4.27 11.92
CA ALA A 107 8.14 -3.97 12.17
C ALA A 107 8.85 -3.33 10.96
N ASP A 108 8.46 -3.68 9.73
CA ASP A 108 9.06 -3.14 8.52
C ASP A 108 8.70 -1.67 8.35
N PHE A 109 7.44 -1.33 8.53
CA PHE A 109 6.96 0.05 8.53
C PHE A 109 7.53 0.87 9.68
N GLN A 110 7.60 0.30 10.89
CA GLN A 110 8.17 1.01 12.03
C GLN A 110 9.65 1.33 11.82
N ARG A 111 10.41 0.41 11.21
CA ARG A 111 11.83 0.63 10.88
C ARG A 111 11.99 1.81 9.92
N VAL A 112 11.17 1.92 8.88
CA VAL A 112 11.22 3.05 7.94
C VAL A 112 10.84 4.35 8.64
N LEU A 113 9.77 4.38 9.43
CA LEU A 113 9.37 5.58 10.18
C LEU A 113 10.47 6.05 11.13
N ASN A 114 11.11 5.13 11.85
CA ASN A 114 12.20 5.45 12.76
C ASN A 114 13.44 5.96 12.01
N SER A 115 13.76 5.40 10.84
CA SER A 115 14.85 5.86 9.99
C SER A 115 14.62 7.28 9.46
N LEU A 116 13.39 7.58 9.02
CA LEU A 116 13.02 8.90 8.51
C LEU A 116 12.93 9.98 9.60
N ALA A 117 12.77 9.58 10.86
CA ALA A 117 12.81 10.47 12.03
C ALA A 117 14.23 10.88 12.45
N GLN A 118 15.25 10.33 11.81
CA GLN A 118 16.67 10.59 12.10
C GLN A 118 17.39 11.09 10.84
N TRP A 119 18.60 11.64 11.01
CA TRP A 119 19.46 11.93 9.88
C TRP A 119 19.76 10.67 9.08
N HIS A 120 19.42 10.66 7.82
CA HIS A 120 19.60 9.51 6.95
C HIS A 120 20.06 9.93 5.56
N ASN A 121 21.16 9.34 5.06
CA ASN A 121 21.71 9.59 3.73
C ASN A 121 21.91 11.09 3.42
N GLY A 122 22.39 11.86 4.38
CA GLY A 122 22.63 13.30 4.23
C GLY A 122 21.37 14.17 4.20
N LYS A 123 20.19 13.59 4.46
CA LYS A 123 18.92 14.31 4.56
C LYS A 123 18.53 14.55 6.01
N PRO A 124 17.95 15.72 6.34
CA PRO A 124 17.46 16.01 7.68
C PRO A 124 16.27 15.10 8.06
N PRO A 125 16.04 14.90 9.36
CA PRO A 125 14.90 14.14 9.85
C PRO A 125 13.59 14.80 9.42
N LEU A 126 12.58 13.97 9.11
CA LEU A 126 11.24 14.45 8.81
C LEU A 126 10.54 14.90 10.11
N SER A 127 9.69 15.94 10.00
CA SER A 127 8.87 16.39 11.12
C SER A 127 7.84 15.34 11.53
N HIS A 128 7.43 15.36 12.79
CA HIS A 128 6.34 14.50 13.29
C HIS A 128 5.08 14.58 12.43
N PHE A 129 4.71 15.78 11.95
CA PHE A 129 3.55 15.98 11.09
C PHE A 129 3.68 15.22 9.75
N THR A 130 4.87 15.29 9.12
CA THR A 130 5.15 14.55 7.88
C THR A 130 5.10 13.05 8.11
N LEU A 131 5.71 12.55 9.19
CA LEU A 131 5.70 11.13 9.56
C LEU A 131 4.27 10.64 9.85
N SER A 132 3.45 11.45 10.51
CA SER A 132 2.05 11.14 10.78
C SER A 132 1.23 11.06 9.48
N ASN A 133 1.44 11.97 8.53
CA ASN A 133 0.80 11.93 7.22
C ASN A 133 1.23 10.71 6.41
N LEU A 134 2.52 10.38 6.41
CA LEU A 134 3.07 9.19 5.78
C LEU A 134 2.41 7.91 6.33
N ARG A 135 2.35 7.79 7.65
CA ARG A 135 1.69 6.68 8.34
C ARG A 135 0.20 6.60 7.98
N SER A 136 -0.50 7.73 7.99
CA SER A 136 -1.94 7.80 7.71
C SER A 136 -2.27 7.43 6.27
N SER A 137 -1.45 7.84 5.30
CA SER A 137 -1.63 7.47 3.89
C SER A 137 -1.43 5.96 3.68
N ALA A 138 -0.39 5.37 4.28
CA ALA A 138 -0.17 3.92 4.21
C ALA A 138 -1.32 3.14 4.88
N LYS A 139 -1.79 3.62 6.03
CA LYS A 139 -2.97 3.04 6.70
C LYS A 139 -4.18 3.02 5.78
N ALA A 140 -4.47 4.13 5.11
CA ALA A 140 -5.59 4.24 4.18
C ALA A 140 -5.44 3.32 2.96
N ALA A 141 -4.22 3.14 2.43
CA ALA A 141 -3.96 2.22 1.32
C ALA A 141 -4.26 0.76 1.70
N TYR A 142 -3.85 0.35 2.92
CA TYR A 142 -4.18 -0.99 3.43
C TYR A 142 -5.66 -1.17 3.74
N GLU A 143 -6.33 -0.17 4.31
CA GLU A 143 -7.77 -0.23 4.60
C GLU A 143 -8.60 -0.44 3.33
N LEU A 144 -8.21 0.19 2.22
CA LEU A 144 -8.86 -0.02 0.93
C LEU A 144 -8.65 -1.44 0.37
N ALA A 145 -7.53 -2.07 0.74
CA ALA A 145 -7.15 -3.40 0.24
C ALA A 145 -7.72 -4.57 1.07
N ILE A 146 -8.33 -4.29 2.20
CA ILE A 146 -8.98 -5.30 3.06
C ILE A 146 -10.44 -5.53 2.58
N PRO A 147 -10.92 -6.76 2.49
CA PRO A 147 -10.21 -8.04 2.73
C PRO A 147 -9.61 -8.66 1.48
N GLU A 148 -9.75 -8.02 0.31
CA GLU A 148 -9.49 -8.63 -1.01
C GLU A 148 -8.02 -9.00 -1.23
N VAL A 149 -7.12 -8.13 -0.81
CA VAL A 149 -5.66 -8.28 -1.03
C VAL A 149 -4.97 -8.74 0.26
N VAL A 150 -5.32 -8.12 1.38
CA VAL A 150 -4.71 -8.37 2.70
C VAL A 150 -5.78 -8.64 3.76
N GLN A 151 -5.44 -9.40 4.80
CA GLN A 151 -6.38 -9.72 5.89
C GLN A 151 -6.36 -8.71 7.03
N TYR A 152 -5.26 -7.99 7.21
CA TYR A 152 -5.09 -7.02 8.29
C TYR A 152 -4.22 -5.86 7.83
N ASN A 153 -4.33 -4.76 8.55
CA ASN A 153 -3.54 -3.56 8.30
C ASN A 153 -2.34 -3.51 9.27
N PRO A 154 -1.10 -3.74 8.80
CA PRO A 154 0.09 -3.74 9.66
C PRO A 154 0.43 -2.35 10.21
N ILE A 155 -0.08 -1.28 9.60
CA ILE A 155 0.20 0.10 10.01
C ILE A 155 -0.51 0.48 11.30
N VAL A 156 -1.64 -0.14 11.62
CA VAL A 156 -2.45 0.24 12.79
C VAL A 156 -1.63 0.22 14.09
N LYS A 157 -0.76 -0.77 14.23
CA LYS A 157 0.07 -0.95 15.43
C LYS A 157 1.41 -0.19 15.39
N THR A 158 1.71 0.57 14.33
CA THR A 158 2.90 1.42 14.30
C THR A 158 2.70 2.66 15.16
N THR A 159 3.79 3.19 15.69
CA THR A 159 3.83 4.46 16.42
C THR A 159 4.55 5.51 15.58
N CYS A 160 4.09 6.76 15.64
CA CYS A 160 4.77 7.84 14.96
C CYS A 160 5.91 8.36 15.87
N PRO A 161 7.18 8.33 15.40
CA PRO A 161 8.30 8.94 16.15
C PRO A 161 8.12 10.46 16.29
N ALA A 162 8.81 11.07 17.25
CA ALA A 162 8.80 12.52 17.46
C ALA A 162 9.23 13.29 16.19
N GLY A 163 10.26 12.78 15.49
CA GLY A 163 10.79 13.44 14.28
C GLY A 163 11.58 14.69 14.62
N ALA A 164 11.80 15.56 13.61
CA ALA A 164 12.38 16.86 13.81
C ALA A 164 11.42 17.79 14.56
N ASP A 165 11.98 18.65 15.41
CA ASP A 165 11.19 19.70 16.05
C ASP A 165 10.54 20.59 14.97
N PRO A 166 9.29 21.01 15.19
CA PRO A 166 8.64 21.93 14.28
C PRO A 166 9.44 23.25 14.26
N GLU A 167 9.79 23.69 13.06
CA GLU A 167 10.40 25.00 12.87
C GLU A 167 9.43 26.05 13.42
N HIS A 168 9.84 26.75 14.46
CA HIS A 168 9.04 27.82 15.05
C HIS A 168 9.04 28.99 14.09
N ARG A 169 7.95 29.17 13.38
CA ARG A 169 7.77 30.36 12.53
C ARG A 169 7.34 31.51 13.42
N GLU A 170 8.20 32.49 13.54
CA GLU A 170 7.82 33.75 14.18
C GLU A 170 6.67 34.41 13.41
N PRO A 171 5.68 34.97 14.10
CA PRO A 171 4.65 35.75 13.44
C PRO A 171 5.26 36.92 12.69
N ILE A 172 4.74 37.20 11.51
CA ILE A 172 5.18 38.34 10.69
C ILE A 172 4.98 39.63 11.50
N THR A 173 6.03 40.42 11.69
CA THR A 173 5.96 41.69 12.41
C THR A 173 5.13 42.72 11.65
N GLU A 174 4.65 43.76 12.36
CA GLU A 174 3.85 44.82 11.72
C GLU A 174 4.62 45.52 10.59
N GLU A 175 5.92 45.74 10.78
CA GLU A 175 6.80 46.34 9.76
C GLU A 175 6.91 45.45 8.51
N GLN A 176 7.03 44.12 8.69
CA GLN A 176 7.03 43.16 7.59
C GLN A 176 5.68 43.09 6.88
N GLN A 177 4.56 43.20 7.63
CA GLN A 177 3.23 43.27 7.03
C GLN A 177 3.04 44.53 6.20
N GLN A 178 3.52 45.68 6.69
CA GLN A 178 3.46 46.95 5.98
C GLN A 178 4.34 46.89 4.70
N TRP A 179 5.54 46.37 4.79
CA TRP A 179 6.43 46.17 3.64
C TRP A 179 5.77 45.28 2.56
N ILE A 180 5.11 44.16 2.95
CA ILE A 180 4.38 43.28 2.03
C ILE A 180 3.24 44.02 1.32
N ARG A 181 2.53 44.90 2.03
CA ARG A 181 1.42 45.69 1.45
C ARG A 181 1.91 46.77 0.49
N GLU A 182 3.06 47.34 0.77
CA GLU A 182 3.63 48.46 -0.01
C GLU A 182 4.47 47.93 -1.21
N THR A 183 4.94 46.69 -1.16
CA THR A 183 5.70 46.09 -2.25
C THR A 183 4.76 45.39 -3.22
N PRO A 184 4.51 45.95 -4.44
CA PRO A 184 3.64 45.33 -5.40
C PRO A 184 4.25 44.00 -5.84
N HIS A 185 3.49 42.92 -5.72
CA HIS A 185 3.87 41.61 -6.24
C HIS A 185 4.09 41.74 -7.76
N ARG A 186 5.35 41.77 -8.18
CA ARG A 186 5.71 41.51 -9.56
C ARG A 186 5.28 40.09 -9.87
N ALA A 187 4.14 39.94 -10.54
CA ALA A 187 3.74 38.69 -11.15
C ALA A 187 4.89 38.25 -12.07
N GLN A 188 5.62 37.24 -11.64
CA GLN A 188 6.53 36.54 -12.55
C GLN A 188 5.64 35.88 -13.61
N ARG A 189 5.73 36.41 -14.83
CA ARG A 189 5.18 35.78 -16.03
C ARG A 189 5.99 34.56 -16.43
#